data_c98dd65ed3f1f06bf6d86ffb041e069f
#
_entry.id   c98dd65ed3f1f06bf6d86ffb041e069f
#
_cell.length_a   1.000
_cell.length_b   1.000
_cell.length_c   1.000
_cell.angle_alpha   90.00
_cell.angle_beta   90.00
_cell.angle_gamma   90.00
#
_symmetry.space_group_name_H-M   'P 1'
#
loop_
_entity.id
_entity.type
_entity.pdbx_description
1 polymer ?
#
loop_
_entity_poly.entity_id
_entity_poly.type
_entity_poly.pdbx_seq_one_letter_code
_entity_poly.pdbx_strand_id
1 'polypeptide(L)'
;MDRRTFLSGAAIAGASIASACGDTSQQSSDVASPAINRGVKRLRMVTTWPANFPGLGTAANNVAAYANAASGGTLDIRVYAAGEIVSAFEAFDAVSEGTADMYHGAEYYWQGKSPAFNFFTAVPLGMTATEIMGWVEFGGGQELWDELSGQFNIKPFQAGNSGHQMGGWFKREINSLEDFRGLRMRIPGLGGNVLRELGGAAVTLSGGEIYPALQSGAIDATEWVGPWNDLAFGFYREAPFYYGPGFHEPGSCLGVGMNLGVWNDLDEDHKAIIQAACRAANNVSLAEFTYQNAQALDVLLNEHGVQLRSFTDEMWSRIGEISEQVVSDTGNADAMTRRVYESYITARNQMQNWGRISEMPYMAHRDRVLRG
;
A
#
# COMPACT_ATOMS: atom_id res chain seq x y z
N MET A 1 -2.31 -31.40 -39.65
CA MET A 1 -1.25 -31.53 -40.67
C MET A 1 0.01 -31.03 -40.00
N ASP A 2 0.68 -31.89 -39.40
CA ASP A 2 1.95 -32.63 -39.62
C ASP A 2 3.13 -31.70 -39.91
N ARG A 3 4.02 -31.59 -38.99
CA ARG A 3 5.17 -32.43 -38.52
C ARG A 3 6.37 -32.43 -39.48
N ARG A 4 7.48 -32.12 -38.87
CA ARG A 4 8.79 -32.76 -39.01
C ARG A 4 9.83 -32.17 -40.00
N THR A 5 10.92 -31.85 -39.41
CA THR A 5 12.29 -32.35 -39.61
C THR A 5 13.08 -31.72 -40.79
N PHE A 6 14.21 -31.11 -40.45
CA PHE A 6 15.46 -31.39 -41.18
C PHE A 6 16.67 -31.29 -40.24
N LEU A 7 17.22 -32.44 -39.96
CA LEU A 7 18.58 -32.69 -39.51
C LEU A 7 19.48 -33.02 -40.72
N SER A 8 20.75 -32.90 -40.51
CA SER A 8 21.90 -33.36 -41.31
C SER A 8 22.69 -32.22 -41.97
N GLY A 9 23.92 -31.91 -41.73
CA GLY A 9 25.08 -32.78 -41.47
C GLY A 9 26.09 -32.63 -42.57
N ALA A 10 27.29 -32.19 -42.28
CA ALA A 10 28.49 -32.58 -43.02
C ALA A 10 29.75 -32.08 -42.28
N ALA A 11 30.52 -33.04 -41.88
CA ALA A 11 31.90 -32.92 -41.44
C ALA A 11 32.85 -33.10 -42.63
N ILE A 12 34.16 -32.92 -42.40
CA ILE A 12 35.38 -33.33 -43.18
C ILE A 12 36.09 -32.10 -43.75
N ALA A 13 37.36 -31.89 -43.62
CA ALA A 13 38.62 -32.43 -43.17
C ALA A 13 39.62 -31.28 -43.29
N GLY A 14 40.48 -31.05 -42.44
CA GLY A 14 41.81 -31.64 -42.25
C GLY A 14 42.87 -31.05 -43.14
N ALA A 15 43.80 -30.23 -42.61
CA ALA A 15 45.18 -30.21 -43.02
C ALA A 15 46.04 -29.46 -41.99
N SER A 16 46.97 -30.20 -41.41
CA SER A 16 48.02 -29.73 -40.51
C SER A 16 49.10 -28.98 -41.29
N ILE A 17 49.55 -27.85 -40.78
CA ILE A 17 50.92 -27.39 -40.98
C ILE A 17 51.45 -26.87 -39.65
N ALA A 18 52.48 -27.52 -39.13
CA ALA A 18 53.28 -27.10 -38.00
C ALA A 18 54.34 -26.10 -38.45
N SER A 19 54.58 -25.05 -37.67
CA SER A 19 55.90 -24.44 -37.46
C SER A 19 55.81 -23.39 -36.34
N ALA A 20 56.23 -23.73 -35.22
CA ALA A 20 57.43 -23.32 -34.46
C ALA A 20 57.48 -21.87 -33.93
N CYS A 21 57.63 -21.87 -32.59
CA CYS A 21 58.33 -20.89 -31.75
C CYS A 21 57.75 -19.51 -31.47
N GLY A 22 57.42 -19.36 -30.21
CA GLY A 22 57.22 -18.07 -29.57
C GLY A 22 56.55 -18.24 -28.21
N ASP A 23 57.30 -18.68 -27.21
CA ASP A 23 56.92 -18.69 -25.80
C ASP A 23 56.73 -17.22 -25.35
N THR A 24 55.48 -16.83 -25.10
CA THR A 24 55.12 -15.79 -24.15
C THR A 24 53.84 -16.21 -23.47
N SER A 25 54.01 -16.95 -22.41
CA SER A 25 52.97 -17.20 -21.41
C SER A 25 52.55 -15.87 -20.79
N GLN A 26 51.56 -15.19 -21.39
CA GLN A 26 50.71 -14.27 -20.62
C GLN A 26 49.79 -15.11 -19.77
N GLN A 27 50.25 -15.41 -18.54
CA GLN A 27 49.37 -15.73 -17.44
C GLN A 27 48.42 -14.52 -17.26
N SER A 28 47.21 -14.62 -17.81
CA SER A 28 46.09 -13.86 -17.31
C SER A 28 45.92 -14.30 -15.84
N SER A 29 46.50 -13.52 -14.94
CA SER A 29 46.12 -13.60 -13.54
C SER A 29 44.67 -13.09 -13.49
N ASP A 30 43.73 -14.02 -13.61
CA ASP A 30 42.41 -13.85 -13.01
C ASP A 30 42.65 -13.63 -11.53
N VAL A 31 42.88 -12.38 -11.17
CA VAL A 31 42.73 -11.95 -9.78
C VAL A 31 41.24 -11.99 -9.53
N ALA A 32 40.75 -13.17 -9.16
CA ALA A 32 39.44 -13.29 -8.56
C ALA A 32 39.42 -12.28 -7.40
N SER A 33 38.68 -11.19 -7.56
CA SER A 33 38.43 -10.30 -6.45
C SER A 33 38.00 -11.17 -5.27
N PRO A 34 38.59 -10.98 -4.08
CA PRO A 34 38.24 -11.79 -2.94
C PRO A 34 36.70 -11.70 -2.77
N ALA A 35 36.02 -12.83 -2.87
CA ALA A 35 34.60 -12.91 -2.59
C ALA A 35 34.45 -12.47 -1.14
N ILE A 36 34.00 -11.26 -0.92
CA ILE A 36 33.63 -10.78 0.42
C ILE A 36 32.45 -11.67 0.79
N ASN A 37 32.71 -12.66 1.65
CA ASN A 37 31.67 -13.51 2.19
C ASN A 37 30.87 -12.70 3.19
N ARG A 38 30.00 -11.81 2.68
CA ARG A 38 29.02 -11.08 3.48
C ARG A 38 28.01 -12.12 3.96
N GLY A 39 28.01 -12.38 5.26
CA GLY A 39 27.02 -13.31 5.86
C GLY A 39 25.60 -12.89 5.48
N VAL A 40 24.66 -13.86 5.49
CA VAL A 40 23.25 -13.57 5.21
C VAL A 40 22.64 -12.73 6.34
N LYS A 41 22.17 -11.52 6.03
CA LYS A 41 21.41 -10.68 6.97
C LYS A 41 19.95 -11.16 6.96
N ARG A 42 19.49 -11.72 8.08
CA ARG A 42 18.11 -12.19 8.26
C ARG A 42 17.28 -11.13 8.92
N LEU A 43 16.12 -10.81 8.31
CA LEU A 43 15.21 -9.78 8.80
C LEU A 43 13.80 -10.38 8.90
N ARG A 44 13.09 -10.05 9.99
CA ARG A 44 11.70 -10.44 10.24
C ARG A 44 10.78 -9.26 9.96
N MET A 45 9.87 -9.41 8.99
CA MET A 45 8.84 -8.42 8.67
C MET A 45 7.50 -8.91 9.21
N VAL A 46 6.95 -8.25 10.22
CA VAL A 46 5.57 -8.47 10.68
C VAL A 46 4.60 -7.61 9.89
N THR A 47 3.35 -8.04 9.72
CA THR A 47 2.37 -7.27 8.93
C THR A 47 1.07 -7.05 9.71
N THR A 48 0.31 -6.02 9.29
CA THR A 48 -1.05 -5.79 9.80
C THR A 48 -2.10 -6.60 9.01
N TRP A 49 -1.69 -7.47 8.09
CA TRP A 49 -2.55 -8.19 7.15
C TRP A 49 -2.69 -9.66 7.51
N PRO A 50 -3.87 -10.29 7.22
CA PRO A 50 -4.01 -11.74 7.29
C PRO A 50 -3.04 -12.47 6.37
N ALA A 51 -2.74 -13.72 6.68
CA ALA A 51 -1.82 -14.54 5.88
C ALA A 51 -2.29 -14.65 4.41
N ASN A 52 -1.35 -14.40 3.49
CA ASN A 52 -1.59 -14.49 2.03
C ASN A 52 -2.77 -13.64 1.52
N PHE A 53 -3.12 -12.58 2.25
CA PHE A 53 -4.22 -11.73 1.84
C PHE A 53 -3.89 -11.02 0.50
N PRO A 54 -4.80 -11.06 -0.49
CA PRO A 54 -4.55 -10.47 -1.79
C PRO A 54 -4.28 -8.96 -1.69
N GLY A 55 -3.41 -8.44 -2.54
CA GLY A 55 -3.05 -7.02 -2.57
C GLY A 55 -2.21 -6.59 -1.37
N LEU A 56 -2.79 -6.54 -0.18
CA LEU A 56 -2.13 -6.01 1.02
C LEU A 56 -1.01 -6.94 1.52
N GLY A 57 -1.31 -8.23 1.70
CA GLY A 57 -0.31 -9.23 2.10
C GLY A 57 0.69 -9.52 0.98
N THR A 58 0.24 -9.52 -0.28
CA THR A 58 1.14 -9.71 -1.42
C THR A 58 2.09 -8.53 -1.61
N ALA A 59 1.70 -7.30 -1.27
CA ALA A 59 2.62 -6.15 -1.30
C ALA A 59 3.79 -6.34 -0.34
N ALA A 60 3.52 -6.78 0.90
CA ALA A 60 4.58 -7.12 1.87
C ALA A 60 5.49 -8.24 1.36
N ASN A 61 4.90 -9.31 0.79
CA ASN A 61 5.66 -10.41 0.21
C ASN A 61 6.52 -9.95 -0.98
N ASN A 62 6.03 -9.03 -1.80
CA ASN A 62 6.77 -8.47 -2.94
C ASN A 62 7.99 -7.68 -2.48
N VAL A 63 7.89 -6.87 -1.40
CA VAL A 63 9.07 -6.19 -0.83
C VAL A 63 10.14 -7.21 -0.46
N ALA A 64 9.78 -8.26 0.27
CA ALA A 64 10.71 -9.30 0.67
C ALA A 64 11.30 -10.05 -0.54
N ALA A 65 10.45 -10.45 -1.49
CA ALA A 65 10.87 -11.19 -2.67
C ALA A 65 11.84 -10.38 -3.54
N TYR A 66 11.55 -9.10 -3.77
CA TYR A 66 12.41 -8.23 -4.60
C TYR A 66 13.75 -7.95 -3.90
N ALA A 67 13.74 -7.64 -2.60
CA ALA A 67 14.96 -7.42 -1.85
C ALA A 67 15.84 -8.68 -1.77
N ASN A 68 15.23 -9.84 -1.46
CA ASN A 68 15.96 -11.10 -1.39
C ASN A 68 16.56 -11.49 -2.74
N ALA A 69 15.82 -11.34 -3.84
CA ALA A 69 16.31 -11.62 -5.19
C ALA A 69 17.46 -10.67 -5.60
N ALA A 70 17.28 -9.36 -5.37
CA ALA A 70 18.25 -8.35 -5.77
C ALA A 70 19.55 -8.41 -4.97
N SER A 71 19.52 -8.94 -3.74
CA SER A 71 20.69 -9.04 -2.85
C SER A 71 21.65 -10.16 -3.22
N GLY A 72 21.32 -11.01 -4.20
CA GLY A 72 22.15 -12.17 -4.54
C GLY A 72 22.31 -13.17 -3.37
N GLY A 73 21.34 -13.22 -2.44
CA GLY A 73 21.33 -14.13 -1.28
C GLY A 73 22.00 -13.57 -0.03
N THR A 74 22.35 -12.28 0.01
CA THR A 74 22.92 -11.63 1.21
C THR A 74 21.85 -11.04 2.13
N LEU A 75 20.58 -10.91 1.67
CA LEU A 75 19.40 -10.62 2.48
C LEU A 75 18.45 -11.83 2.49
N ASP A 76 17.85 -12.11 3.64
CA ASP A 76 16.77 -13.09 3.85
C ASP A 76 15.68 -12.40 4.68
N ILE A 77 14.78 -11.67 4.00
CA ILE A 77 13.62 -11.03 4.62
C ILE A 77 12.49 -12.05 4.64
N ARG A 78 11.95 -12.34 5.83
CA ARG A 78 10.81 -13.23 6.04
C ARG A 78 9.60 -12.47 6.53
N VAL A 79 8.47 -12.67 5.86
CA VAL A 79 7.20 -12.02 6.18
C VAL A 79 6.37 -12.92 7.10
N TYR A 80 5.81 -12.31 8.13
CA TYR A 80 4.92 -12.93 9.11
C TYR A 80 3.59 -12.19 9.13
N ALA A 81 2.52 -12.91 8.96
CA ALA A 81 1.17 -12.35 8.97
C ALA A 81 0.76 -11.87 10.37
N ALA A 82 -0.29 -11.04 10.42
CA ALA A 82 -0.90 -10.62 11.67
C ALA A 82 -1.29 -11.82 12.52
N GLY A 83 -0.84 -11.84 13.79
CA GLY A 83 -1.08 -12.92 14.74
C GLY A 83 -0.05 -14.04 14.75
N GLU A 84 0.94 -14.07 13.83
CA GLU A 84 1.98 -15.09 13.84
C GLU A 84 3.08 -14.80 14.88
N ILE A 85 3.51 -13.55 15.00
CA ILE A 85 4.48 -13.09 16.01
C ILE A 85 3.81 -12.12 16.98
N VAL A 86 3.11 -11.11 16.45
CA VAL A 86 2.38 -10.10 17.21
C VAL A 86 1.01 -9.87 16.56
N SER A 87 0.07 -9.30 17.30
CA SER A 87 -1.21 -8.87 16.73
C SER A 87 -1.02 -7.75 15.70
N ALA A 88 -2.03 -7.52 14.85
CA ALA A 88 -1.93 -6.58 13.75
C ALA A 88 -1.43 -5.18 14.18
N PHE A 89 -2.02 -4.62 15.22
CA PHE A 89 -1.73 -3.24 15.64
C PHE A 89 -0.49 -3.10 16.54
N GLU A 90 0.04 -4.23 17.04
CA GLU A 90 1.30 -4.27 17.80
C GLU A 90 2.55 -4.28 16.90
N ALA A 91 2.38 -4.39 15.58
CA ALA A 91 3.48 -4.46 14.62
C ALA A 91 4.45 -3.27 14.73
N PHE A 92 3.95 -2.06 14.95
CA PHE A 92 4.76 -0.86 15.15
C PHE A 92 5.63 -0.95 16.40
N ASP A 93 5.03 -1.30 17.53
CA ASP A 93 5.75 -1.42 18.80
C ASP A 93 6.79 -2.54 18.75
N ALA A 94 6.45 -3.67 18.14
CA ALA A 94 7.39 -4.77 17.96
C ALA A 94 8.64 -4.35 17.18
N VAL A 95 8.50 -3.49 16.18
CA VAL A 95 9.64 -2.97 15.41
C VAL A 95 10.36 -1.86 16.18
N SER A 96 9.64 -0.93 16.78
CA SER A 96 10.21 0.14 17.60
C SER A 96 11.12 -0.40 18.71
N GLU A 97 10.67 -1.48 19.38
CA GLU A 97 11.36 -2.14 20.49
C GLU A 97 12.39 -3.21 20.05
N GLY A 98 12.44 -3.57 18.76
CA GLY A 98 13.39 -4.55 18.22
C GLY A 98 12.95 -6.02 18.36
N THR A 99 11.69 -6.28 18.72
CA THR A 99 11.12 -7.65 18.70
C THR A 99 10.99 -8.17 17.26
N ALA A 100 10.72 -7.29 16.30
CA ALA A 100 10.78 -7.53 14.86
C ALA A 100 11.70 -6.48 14.21
N ASP A 101 12.16 -6.77 12.99
CA ASP A 101 13.11 -5.91 12.30
C ASP A 101 12.41 -4.90 11.38
N MET A 102 11.25 -5.29 10.85
CA MET A 102 10.44 -4.50 9.92
C MET A 102 8.95 -4.75 10.18
N TYR A 103 8.11 -3.78 9.81
CA TYR A 103 6.67 -4.02 9.63
C TYR A 103 6.23 -3.61 8.21
N HIS A 104 5.07 -4.11 7.78
CA HIS A 104 4.30 -3.60 6.65
C HIS A 104 2.87 -3.34 7.10
N GLY A 105 2.40 -2.09 6.95
CA GLY A 105 1.09 -1.68 7.49
C GLY A 105 0.62 -0.34 6.95
N ALA A 106 -0.48 0.15 7.54
CA ALA A 106 -1.01 1.48 7.29
C ALA A 106 -0.75 2.36 8.50
N GLU A 107 -0.04 3.47 8.30
CA GLU A 107 0.48 4.32 9.39
C GLU A 107 -0.62 4.88 10.30
N TYR A 108 -1.81 5.15 9.77
CA TYR A 108 -2.92 5.69 10.55
C TYR A 108 -3.39 4.77 11.70
N TYR A 109 -3.07 3.46 11.65
CA TYR A 109 -3.36 2.56 12.78
C TYR A 109 -2.70 3.03 14.07
N TRP A 110 -1.62 3.78 13.95
CA TRP A 110 -0.83 4.31 15.05
C TRP A 110 -1.05 5.80 15.28
N GLN A 111 -2.18 6.37 14.83
CA GLN A 111 -2.56 7.75 15.08
C GLN A 111 -2.62 8.12 16.58
N GLY A 112 -2.81 7.13 17.46
CA GLY A 112 -2.72 7.31 18.90
C GLY A 112 -1.33 7.63 19.42
N LYS A 113 -0.26 7.33 18.64
CA LYS A 113 1.13 7.70 18.96
C LYS A 113 1.46 9.10 18.44
N SER A 114 1.02 9.41 17.24
CA SER A 114 1.03 10.76 16.67
C SER A 114 -0.07 10.89 15.62
N PRO A 115 -0.88 11.96 15.69
CA PRO A 115 -1.88 12.26 14.67
C PRO A 115 -1.28 12.45 13.26
N ALA A 116 -0.01 12.81 13.17
CA ALA A 116 0.70 13.00 11.90
C ALA A 116 0.76 11.73 11.04
N PHE A 117 0.70 10.54 11.63
CA PHE A 117 0.71 9.28 10.88
C PHE A 117 -0.45 9.13 9.91
N ASN A 118 -1.59 9.80 10.14
CA ASN A 118 -2.70 9.80 9.19
C ASN A 118 -2.28 10.33 7.80
N PHE A 119 -1.43 11.36 7.74
CA PHE A 119 -1.00 11.99 6.48
C PHE A 119 -0.10 11.09 5.62
N PHE A 120 0.51 10.07 6.21
CA PHE A 120 1.36 9.10 5.52
C PHE A 120 0.60 7.84 5.09
N THR A 121 -0.70 7.76 5.34
CA THR A 121 -1.56 6.73 4.76
C THR A 121 -2.61 7.35 3.87
N ALA A 122 -3.62 7.98 4.45
CA ALA A 122 -4.69 8.68 3.75
C ALA A 122 -5.44 9.61 4.71
N VAL A 123 -5.97 10.70 4.18
CA VAL A 123 -6.90 11.57 4.89
C VAL A 123 -8.14 11.79 4.02
N PRO A 124 -9.30 12.05 4.63
CA PRO A 124 -10.52 12.34 3.88
C PRO A 124 -10.32 13.49 2.88
N LEU A 125 -10.79 13.32 1.64
CA LEU A 125 -10.58 14.24 0.51
C LEU A 125 -9.10 14.60 0.26
N GLY A 126 -8.21 13.69 0.62
CA GLY A 126 -6.77 13.85 0.53
C GLY A 126 -6.21 13.57 -0.86
N MET A 127 -4.92 13.24 -0.88
CA MET A 127 -4.19 12.93 -2.10
C MET A 127 -4.60 11.58 -2.69
N THR A 128 -4.70 11.52 -4.00
CA THR A 128 -4.76 10.26 -4.75
C THR A 128 -3.44 9.49 -4.64
N ALA A 129 -3.42 8.23 -5.11
CA ALA A 129 -2.22 7.39 -5.07
C ALA A 129 -0.99 8.05 -5.73
N THR A 130 -1.17 8.66 -6.90
CA THR A 130 -0.07 9.32 -7.62
C THR A 130 0.36 10.62 -6.95
N GLU A 131 -0.56 11.34 -6.34
CA GLU A 131 -0.27 12.58 -5.63
C GLU A 131 0.52 12.30 -4.34
N ILE A 132 0.12 11.30 -3.52
CA ILE A 132 0.88 10.97 -2.30
C ILE A 132 2.27 10.42 -2.63
N MET A 133 2.42 9.63 -3.71
CA MET A 133 3.74 9.23 -4.22
C MET A 133 4.59 10.45 -4.58
N GLY A 134 4.02 11.42 -5.29
CA GLY A 134 4.70 12.65 -5.68
C GLY A 134 5.14 13.48 -4.46
N TRP A 135 4.28 13.60 -3.44
CA TRP A 135 4.62 14.31 -2.22
C TRP A 135 5.74 13.62 -1.43
N VAL A 136 5.65 12.29 -1.26
CA VAL A 136 6.66 11.53 -0.54
C VAL A 136 8.01 11.59 -1.24
N GLU A 137 8.06 11.39 -2.56
CA GLU A 137 9.34 11.30 -3.29
C GLU A 137 9.95 12.67 -3.63
N PHE A 138 9.15 13.74 -3.82
CA PHE A 138 9.61 15.03 -4.34
C PHE A 138 9.11 16.24 -3.56
N GLY A 139 8.10 16.07 -2.71
CA GLY A 139 7.45 17.18 -2.00
C GLY A 139 7.90 17.36 -0.55
N GLY A 140 8.98 16.68 -0.12
CA GLY A 140 9.48 16.73 1.27
C GLY A 140 8.74 15.80 2.23
N GLY A 141 7.86 14.94 1.73
CA GLY A 141 7.11 13.99 2.55
C GLY A 141 8.00 12.95 3.22
N GLN A 142 9.01 12.42 2.52
CA GLN A 142 9.91 11.41 3.07
C GLN A 142 10.73 11.96 4.25
N GLU A 143 11.26 13.18 4.14
CA GLU A 143 12.04 13.80 5.20
C GLU A 143 11.20 14.03 6.47
N LEU A 144 9.94 14.47 6.30
CA LEU A 144 9.02 14.64 7.42
C LEU A 144 8.61 13.29 8.04
N TRP A 145 8.45 12.27 7.21
CA TRP A 145 8.14 10.92 7.70
C TRP A 145 9.32 10.31 8.45
N ASP A 146 10.54 10.54 7.95
CA ASP A 146 11.78 10.14 8.64
C ASP A 146 11.92 10.81 10.01
N GLU A 147 11.66 12.11 10.08
CA GLU A 147 11.73 12.87 11.34
C GLU A 147 10.67 12.40 12.34
N LEU A 148 9.43 12.18 11.87
CA LEU A 148 8.34 11.68 12.70
C LEU A 148 8.64 10.28 13.23
N SER A 149 8.92 9.35 12.34
CA SER A 149 9.10 7.92 12.69
C SER A 149 10.41 7.68 13.44
N GLY A 150 11.43 8.51 13.20
CA GLY A 150 12.69 8.46 13.92
C GLY A 150 12.54 8.67 15.44
N GLN A 151 11.52 9.44 15.88
CA GLN A 151 11.19 9.61 17.30
C GLN A 151 10.77 8.30 17.97
N PHE A 152 10.32 7.33 17.16
CA PHE A 152 9.91 6.00 17.58
C PHE A 152 10.91 4.91 17.16
N ASN A 153 12.16 5.28 16.86
CA ASN A 153 13.20 4.33 16.43
C ASN A 153 12.84 3.57 15.14
N ILE A 154 12.16 4.22 14.18
CA ILE A 154 11.71 3.62 12.92
C ILE A 154 12.21 4.44 11.73
N LYS A 155 12.67 3.74 10.66
CA LYS A 155 12.92 4.27 9.33
C LYS A 155 11.79 3.82 8.40
N PRO A 156 10.95 4.75 7.90
CA PRO A 156 9.80 4.41 7.07
C PRO A 156 10.11 4.47 5.58
N PHE A 157 9.31 3.73 4.78
CA PHE A 157 9.31 3.74 3.31
C PHE A 157 7.90 3.51 2.77
N GLN A 158 7.55 4.19 1.70
CA GLN A 158 6.36 3.82 0.93
C GLN A 158 6.59 2.48 0.22
N ALA A 159 5.73 1.50 0.46
CA ALA A 159 5.94 0.11 0.01
C ALA A 159 4.69 -0.57 -0.57
N GLY A 160 3.60 0.16 -0.68
CA GLY A 160 2.37 -0.27 -1.30
C GLY A 160 1.36 0.86 -1.42
N ASN A 161 0.39 0.69 -2.29
CA ASN A 161 -0.74 1.62 -2.42
C ASN A 161 -1.97 0.85 -2.91
N SER A 162 -3.11 1.06 -2.25
CA SER A 162 -4.38 0.41 -2.63
C SER A 162 -5.10 1.12 -3.78
N GLY A 163 -4.65 2.29 -4.18
CA GLY A 163 -5.43 3.18 -5.05
C GLY A 163 -6.65 3.75 -4.33
N HIS A 164 -7.60 4.25 -5.11
CA HIS A 164 -8.84 4.82 -4.59
C HIS A 164 -9.72 3.73 -3.99
N GLN A 165 -10.20 3.94 -2.77
CA GLN A 165 -11.03 2.99 -2.05
C GLN A 165 -12.52 3.26 -2.21
N MET A 166 -13.32 2.26 -1.85
CA MET A 166 -14.79 2.36 -1.83
C MET A 166 -15.28 2.92 -0.50
N GLY A 167 -16.49 3.52 -0.52
CA GLY A 167 -17.12 4.12 0.65
C GLY A 167 -17.60 3.11 1.71
N GLY A 168 -17.72 1.85 1.31
CA GLY A 168 -17.98 0.74 2.21
C GLY A 168 -19.23 -0.07 1.93
N TRP A 169 -19.44 -1.08 2.78
CA TRP A 169 -20.54 -2.04 2.77
C TRP A 169 -21.52 -1.74 3.88
N PHE A 170 -22.81 -1.73 3.54
CA PHE A 170 -23.87 -1.37 4.46
C PHE A 170 -24.97 -2.43 4.44
N LYS A 171 -25.49 -2.77 5.63
CA LYS A 171 -26.65 -3.67 5.77
C LYS A 171 -27.96 -3.02 5.35
N ARG A 172 -28.03 -1.68 5.38
CA ARG A 172 -29.16 -0.87 4.93
C ARG A 172 -28.68 0.24 4.00
N GLU A 173 -29.55 0.71 3.13
CA GLU A 173 -29.23 1.88 2.30
C GLU A 173 -29.00 3.13 3.13
N ILE A 174 -28.10 3.97 2.66
CA ILE A 174 -27.77 5.28 3.22
C ILE A 174 -28.23 6.32 2.21
N ASN A 175 -29.42 6.87 2.42
CA ASN A 175 -30.08 7.76 1.48
C ASN A 175 -30.00 9.24 1.90
N SER A 176 -29.63 9.50 3.16
CA SER A 176 -29.55 10.82 3.75
C SER A 176 -28.49 10.89 4.85
N LEU A 177 -28.16 12.12 5.28
CA LEU A 177 -27.26 12.35 6.41
C LEU A 177 -27.79 11.76 7.73
N GLU A 178 -29.11 11.66 7.88
CA GLU A 178 -29.73 11.09 9.07
C GLU A 178 -29.44 9.60 9.22
N ASP A 179 -29.20 8.89 8.10
CA ASP A 179 -28.88 7.46 8.13
C ASP A 179 -27.51 7.13 8.72
N PHE A 180 -26.63 8.11 8.86
CA PHE A 180 -25.36 7.94 9.59
C PHE A 180 -25.55 7.95 11.10
N ARG A 181 -26.63 8.53 11.63
CA ARG A 181 -26.85 8.60 13.08
C ARG A 181 -26.99 7.23 13.69
N GLY A 182 -26.13 6.97 14.70
CA GLY A 182 -26.09 5.69 15.39
C GLY A 182 -25.58 4.52 14.55
N LEU A 183 -25.14 4.73 13.31
CA LEU A 183 -24.51 3.72 12.46
C LEU A 183 -23.20 3.24 13.09
N ARG A 184 -23.13 1.96 13.43
CA ARG A 184 -21.88 1.34 13.92
C ARG A 184 -21.09 0.86 12.72
N MET A 185 -19.99 1.51 12.42
CA MET A 185 -19.19 1.19 11.24
C MET A 185 -17.72 0.99 11.60
N ARG A 186 -17.13 -0.06 11.07
CA ARG A 186 -15.68 -0.19 11.09
C ARG A 186 -15.11 0.74 10.02
N ILE A 187 -14.41 1.77 10.48
CA ILE A 187 -13.69 2.73 9.64
C ILE A 187 -12.55 3.35 10.45
N PRO A 188 -11.27 3.06 10.12
CA PRO A 188 -10.11 3.58 10.82
C PRO A 188 -9.76 5.02 10.40
N GLY A 189 -8.69 5.53 10.99
CA GLY A 189 -8.13 6.83 10.63
C GLY A 189 -9.10 7.99 10.77
N LEU A 190 -8.88 9.05 10.02
CA LEU A 190 -9.71 10.25 10.06
C LEU A 190 -11.10 10.06 9.42
N GLY A 191 -11.28 9.04 8.58
CA GLY A 191 -12.61 8.64 8.12
C GLY A 191 -13.55 8.32 9.27
N GLY A 192 -13.02 7.66 10.31
CA GLY A 192 -13.76 7.39 11.54
C GLY A 192 -14.13 8.66 12.31
N ASN A 193 -13.29 9.68 12.29
CA ASN A 193 -13.60 10.97 12.92
C ASN A 193 -14.72 11.68 12.15
N VAL A 194 -14.69 11.68 10.82
CA VAL A 194 -15.78 12.22 9.99
C VAL A 194 -17.10 11.50 10.28
N LEU A 195 -17.09 10.18 10.37
CA LEU A 195 -18.29 9.42 10.71
C LEU A 195 -18.85 9.81 12.08
N ARG A 196 -18.01 10.05 13.10
CA ARG A 196 -18.45 10.51 14.43
C ARG A 196 -19.13 11.87 14.36
N GLU A 197 -18.58 12.81 13.59
CA GLU A 197 -19.18 14.13 13.36
C GLU A 197 -20.53 14.06 12.61
N LEU A 198 -20.74 13.01 11.81
CA LEU A 198 -22.03 12.70 11.18
C LEU A 198 -23.00 11.99 12.15
N GLY A 199 -22.60 11.74 13.40
CA GLY A 199 -23.42 11.08 14.43
C GLY A 199 -23.34 9.56 14.45
N GLY A 200 -22.43 8.97 13.70
CA GLY A 200 -22.16 7.52 13.71
C GLY A 200 -21.19 7.10 14.81
N ALA A 201 -21.03 5.80 14.98
CA ALA A 201 -20.12 5.15 15.92
C ALA A 201 -19.01 4.42 15.15
N ALA A 202 -17.85 5.05 15.01
CA ALA A 202 -16.69 4.46 14.34
C ALA A 202 -15.91 3.55 15.30
N VAL A 203 -15.56 2.36 14.82
CA VAL A 203 -14.69 1.40 15.51
C VAL A 203 -13.51 1.02 14.59
N THR A 204 -12.39 0.67 15.19
CA THR A 204 -11.21 0.16 14.46
C THR A 204 -11.04 -1.31 14.82
N LEU A 205 -11.08 -2.18 13.79
CA LEU A 205 -10.88 -3.61 13.90
C LEU A 205 -9.81 -4.03 12.87
N SER A 206 -9.01 -5.02 13.23
CA SER A 206 -8.09 -5.65 12.26
C SER A 206 -8.86 -6.44 11.20
N GLY A 207 -8.24 -6.68 10.04
CA GLY A 207 -8.91 -7.33 8.90
C GLY A 207 -9.61 -8.64 9.26
N GLY A 208 -8.97 -9.50 10.07
CA GLY A 208 -9.54 -10.79 10.48
C GLY A 208 -10.77 -10.69 11.39
N GLU A 209 -10.99 -9.55 12.03
CA GLU A 209 -12.12 -9.34 12.98
C GLU A 209 -13.36 -8.75 12.29
N ILE A 210 -13.24 -8.21 11.07
CA ILE A 210 -14.31 -7.44 10.41
C ILE A 210 -15.51 -8.34 10.05
N TYR A 211 -15.26 -9.43 9.31
CA TYR A 211 -16.36 -10.31 8.88
C TYR A 211 -17.16 -10.89 10.07
N PRO A 212 -16.53 -11.43 11.14
CA PRO A 212 -17.25 -11.86 12.33
C PRO A 212 -18.06 -10.75 13.01
N ALA A 213 -17.51 -9.53 13.08
CA ALA A 213 -18.23 -8.39 13.67
C ALA A 213 -19.44 -7.97 12.82
N LEU A 214 -19.31 -7.98 11.50
CA LEU A 214 -20.40 -7.69 10.57
C LEU A 214 -21.47 -8.80 10.68
N GLN A 215 -21.07 -10.06 10.65
CA GLN A 215 -21.98 -11.22 10.73
C GLN A 215 -22.77 -11.24 12.05
N SER A 216 -22.12 -11.03 13.17
CA SER A 216 -22.78 -11.00 14.49
C SER A 216 -23.68 -9.78 14.72
N GLY A 217 -23.57 -8.75 13.85
CA GLY A 217 -24.25 -7.48 14.05
C GLY A 217 -23.61 -6.59 15.12
N ALA A 218 -22.36 -6.84 15.52
CA ALA A 218 -21.59 -5.91 16.34
C ALA A 218 -21.35 -4.59 15.61
N ILE A 219 -21.23 -4.65 14.27
CA ILE A 219 -21.21 -3.50 13.36
C ILE A 219 -22.31 -3.63 12.30
N ASP A 220 -22.78 -2.48 11.80
CA ASP A 220 -23.84 -2.37 10.78
C ASP A 220 -23.24 -2.13 9.38
N ALA A 221 -21.99 -1.65 9.34
CA ALA A 221 -21.28 -1.30 8.13
C ALA A 221 -19.77 -1.48 8.31
N THR A 222 -19.07 -1.59 7.21
CA THR A 222 -17.61 -1.61 7.17
C THR A 222 -17.10 -1.03 5.86
N GLU A 223 -15.94 -0.41 5.88
CA GLU A 223 -15.06 -0.27 4.74
C GLU A 223 -13.85 -1.20 4.92
N TRP A 224 -13.12 -1.46 3.83
CA TRP A 224 -11.83 -2.13 3.89
C TRP A 224 -10.87 -1.59 2.83
N VAL A 225 -11.08 -1.89 1.55
CA VAL A 225 -10.28 -1.33 0.45
C VAL A 225 -11.15 -1.08 -0.78
N GLY A 226 -11.53 -2.14 -1.48
CA GLY A 226 -12.22 -2.06 -2.75
C GLY A 226 -12.61 -3.45 -3.25
N PRO A 227 -13.20 -3.53 -4.46
CA PRO A 227 -13.86 -4.74 -4.93
C PRO A 227 -13.05 -6.02 -4.76
N TRP A 228 -11.77 -6.01 -5.09
CA TRP A 228 -10.92 -7.20 -5.03
C TRP A 228 -10.73 -7.74 -3.61
N ASN A 229 -10.34 -6.88 -2.68
CA ASN A 229 -10.13 -7.26 -1.29
C ASN A 229 -11.45 -7.58 -0.58
N ASP A 230 -12.49 -6.82 -0.87
CA ASP A 230 -13.80 -6.94 -0.25
C ASP A 230 -14.51 -8.22 -0.71
N LEU A 231 -14.34 -8.61 -1.98
CA LEU A 231 -14.77 -9.92 -2.52
C LEU A 231 -14.07 -11.07 -1.78
N ALA A 232 -12.75 -10.96 -1.53
CA ALA A 232 -11.99 -11.98 -0.83
C ALA A 232 -12.47 -12.17 0.62
N PHE A 233 -12.90 -11.11 1.31
CA PHE A 233 -13.52 -11.20 2.62
C PHE A 233 -14.98 -11.67 2.59
N GLY A 234 -15.67 -11.53 1.44
CA GLY A 234 -17.04 -11.95 1.30
C GLY A 234 -18.07 -11.05 1.98
N PHE A 235 -17.79 -9.76 2.14
CA PHE A 235 -18.68 -8.80 2.80
C PHE A 235 -20.07 -8.72 2.18
N TYR A 236 -20.19 -8.97 0.88
CA TYR A 236 -21.45 -9.01 0.13
C TYR A 236 -22.48 -10.02 0.71
N ARG A 237 -22.02 -11.01 1.49
CA ARG A 237 -22.91 -12.01 2.11
C ARG A 237 -23.69 -11.44 3.29
N GLU A 238 -23.14 -10.41 3.94
CA GLU A 238 -23.69 -9.81 5.17
C GLU A 238 -24.26 -8.41 4.91
N ALA A 239 -23.80 -7.70 3.87
CA ALA A 239 -24.19 -6.34 3.54
C ALA A 239 -24.34 -6.17 2.03
N PRO A 240 -25.59 -6.01 1.50
CA PRO A 240 -25.83 -6.00 0.07
C PRO A 240 -25.56 -4.65 -0.62
N PHE A 241 -25.42 -3.56 0.15
CA PHE A 241 -25.25 -2.21 -0.40
C PHE A 241 -23.79 -1.82 -0.37
N TYR A 242 -23.20 -1.52 -1.54
CA TYR A 242 -21.82 -1.15 -1.71
C TYR A 242 -21.70 0.26 -2.25
N TYR A 243 -21.07 1.15 -1.49
CA TYR A 243 -21.01 2.57 -1.82
C TYR A 243 -19.65 2.96 -2.40
N GLY A 244 -19.69 3.79 -3.45
CA GLY A 244 -18.49 4.35 -4.07
C GLY A 244 -18.79 5.65 -4.82
N PRO A 245 -17.75 6.47 -5.01
CA PRO A 245 -16.40 6.33 -4.45
C PRO A 245 -16.33 6.60 -2.94
N GLY A 246 -15.23 6.17 -2.29
CA GLY A 246 -14.95 6.49 -0.88
C GLY A 246 -14.41 7.92 -0.73
N PHE A 247 -14.82 8.60 0.34
CA PHE A 247 -14.32 9.93 0.66
C PHE A 247 -13.06 9.92 1.53
N HIS A 248 -12.83 8.83 2.25
CA HIS A 248 -11.87 8.73 3.34
C HIS A 248 -10.47 8.34 2.89
N GLU A 249 -10.34 7.53 1.84
CA GLU A 249 -9.07 6.98 1.36
C GLU A 249 -8.94 7.03 -0.17
N PRO A 250 -8.61 8.20 -0.74
CA PRO A 250 -8.47 8.33 -2.20
C PRO A 250 -7.19 7.71 -2.76
N GLY A 251 -6.23 7.35 -1.88
CA GLY A 251 -4.97 6.74 -2.29
C GLY A 251 -4.17 6.27 -1.09
N SER A 252 -4.55 5.14 -0.48
CA SER A 252 -3.92 4.69 0.76
C SER A 252 -2.50 4.19 0.53
N CYS A 253 -1.55 4.95 1.03
CA CYS A 253 -0.14 4.57 1.10
C CYS A 253 0.06 3.54 2.21
N LEU A 254 0.73 2.45 1.87
CA LEU A 254 1.12 1.40 2.80
C LEU A 254 2.61 1.52 3.06
N GLY A 255 2.99 1.53 4.33
CA GLY A 255 4.35 1.74 4.77
C GLY A 255 5.08 0.43 5.10
N VAL A 256 6.36 0.40 4.83
CA VAL A 256 7.33 -0.43 5.55
C VAL A 256 8.01 0.46 6.58
N GLY A 257 7.92 0.08 7.85
CA GLY A 257 8.77 0.67 8.89
C GLY A 257 9.86 -0.33 9.27
N MET A 258 11.08 0.13 9.33
CA MET A 258 12.23 -0.66 9.74
C MET A 258 12.81 -0.14 11.03
N ASN A 259 13.20 -1.02 11.96
CA ASN A 259 13.92 -0.59 13.17
C ASN A 259 15.13 0.24 12.77
N LEU A 260 15.25 1.45 13.32
CA LEU A 260 16.26 2.42 12.90
C LEU A 260 17.69 1.93 13.21
N GLY A 261 17.88 1.20 14.32
CA GLY A 261 19.16 0.56 14.64
C GLY A 261 19.54 -0.49 13.59
N VAL A 262 18.58 -1.38 13.24
CA VAL A 262 18.79 -2.39 12.19
C VAL A 262 19.10 -1.72 10.85
N TRP A 263 18.36 -0.66 10.48
CA TRP A 263 18.62 0.12 9.27
C TRP A 263 20.02 0.72 9.24
N ASN A 264 20.47 1.32 10.33
CA ASN A 264 21.78 1.96 10.43
C ASN A 264 22.93 0.93 10.32
N ASP A 265 22.71 -0.30 10.79
CA ASP A 265 23.68 -1.41 10.73
C ASP A 265 23.77 -2.08 9.33
N LEU A 266 22.89 -1.73 8.40
CA LEU A 266 22.99 -2.21 7.02
C LEU A 266 24.10 -1.47 6.26
N ASP A 267 24.75 -2.19 5.35
CA ASP A 267 25.60 -1.54 4.36
C ASP A 267 24.77 -0.78 3.30
N GLU A 268 25.42 0.11 2.57
CA GLU A 268 24.76 0.99 1.60
C GLU A 268 24.11 0.20 0.45
N ASP A 269 24.67 -0.95 0.07
CA ASP A 269 24.10 -1.81 -0.98
C ASP A 269 22.75 -2.37 -0.51
N HIS A 270 22.68 -2.90 0.74
CA HIS A 270 21.43 -3.42 1.31
C HIS A 270 20.38 -2.31 1.50
N LYS A 271 20.80 -1.12 1.93
CA LYS A 271 19.91 0.05 2.03
C LYS A 271 19.29 0.41 0.68
N ALA A 272 20.13 0.49 -0.35
CA ALA A 272 19.67 0.78 -1.71
C ALA A 272 18.73 -0.29 -2.27
N ILE A 273 19.02 -1.57 -2.01
CA ILE A 273 18.17 -2.71 -2.42
C ILE A 273 16.79 -2.63 -1.74
N ILE A 274 16.74 -2.42 -0.43
CA ILE A 274 15.48 -2.32 0.32
C ILE A 274 14.63 -1.14 -0.18
N GLN A 275 15.25 0.03 -0.38
CA GLN A 275 14.54 1.20 -0.95
C GLN A 275 13.98 0.91 -2.34
N ALA A 276 14.78 0.30 -3.21
CA ALA A 276 14.33 -0.08 -4.56
C ALA A 276 13.20 -1.11 -4.52
N ALA A 277 13.29 -2.10 -3.63
CA ALA A 277 12.25 -3.12 -3.42
C ALA A 277 10.93 -2.50 -2.95
N CYS A 278 10.97 -1.56 -1.98
CA CYS A 278 9.80 -0.84 -1.52
C CYS A 278 9.13 -0.04 -2.65
N ARG A 279 9.90 0.72 -3.44
CA ARG A 279 9.38 1.47 -4.61
C ARG A 279 8.78 0.54 -5.66
N ALA A 280 9.45 -0.57 -5.96
CA ALA A 280 8.93 -1.56 -6.92
C ALA A 280 7.61 -2.19 -6.42
N ALA A 281 7.54 -2.59 -5.15
CA ALA A 281 6.34 -3.15 -4.55
C ALA A 281 5.18 -2.15 -4.54
N ASN A 282 5.45 -0.87 -4.26
CA ASN A 282 4.46 0.19 -4.31
C ASN A 282 3.84 0.35 -5.71
N ASN A 283 4.66 0.41 -6.75
CA ASN A 283 4.17 0.52 -8.13
C ASN A 283 3.38 -0.72 -8.56
N VAL A 284 3.87 -1.90 -8.24
CA VAL A 284 3.20 -3.16 -8.60
C VAL A 284 1.87 -3.28 -7.87
N SER A 285 1.80 -2.96 -6.57
CA SER A 285 0.55 -3.04 -5.81
C SER A 285 -0.52 -2.10 -6.38
N LEU A 286 -0.18 -0.84 -6.70
CA LEU A 286 -1.12 0.10 -7.29
C LEU A 286 -1.68 -0.40 -8.64
N ALA A 287 -0.80 -0.92 -9.51
CA ALA A 287 -1.21 -1.47 -10.80
C ALA A 287 -2.10 -2.71 -10.63
N GLU A 288 -1.75 -3.60 -9.69
CA GLU A 288 -2.51 -4.81 -9.39
C GLU A 288 -3.90 -4.46 -8.83
N PHE A 289 -3.98 -3.58 -7.83
CA PHE A 289 -5.27 -3.12 -7.30
C PHE A 289 -6.16 -2.49 -8.38
N THR A 290 -5.58 -1.64 -9.23
CA THR A 290 -6.34 -1.00 -10.31
C THR A 290 -6.94 -2.03 -11.26
N TYR A 291 -6.18 -3.04 -11.66
CA TYR A 291 -6.65 -4.08 -12.58
C TYR A 291 -7.62 -5.05 -11.91
N GLN A 292 -7.27 -5.57 -10.74
CA GLN A 292 -8.05 -6.57 -10.05
C GLN A 292 -9.37 -6.03 -9.50
N ASN A 293 -9.40 -4.76 -9.05
CA ASN A 293 -10.65 -4.12 -8.62
C ASN A 293 -11.69 -4.06 -9.77
N ALA A 294 -11.24 -3.80 -11.00
CA ALA A 294 -12.14 -3.80 -12.16
C ALA A 294 -12.75 -5.18 -12.42
N GLN A 295 -11.94 -6.25 -12.32
CA GLN A 295 -12.41 -7.63 -12.48
C GLN A 295 -13.36 -8.05 -11.33
N ALA A 296 -12.97 -7.76 -10.10
CA ALA A 296 -13.75 -8.13 -8.92
C ALA A 296 -15.09 -7.37 -8.83
N LEU A 297 -15.12 -6.11 -9.29
CA LEU A 297 -16.39 -5.37 -9.36
C LEU A 297 -17.39 -6.04 -10.27
N ASP A 298 -16.96 -6.52 -11.43
CA ASP A 298 -17.82 -7.25 -12.36
C ASP A 298 -18.41 -8.51 -11.72
N VAL A 299 -17.58 -9.29 -11.00
CA VAL A 299 -18.02 -10.48 -10.24
C VAL A 299 -19.03 -10.09 -9.16
N LEU A 300 -18.75 -9.05 -8.36
CA LEU A 300 -19.65 -8.60 -7.29
C LEU A 300 -21.03 -8.21 -7.83
N LEU A 301 -21.06 -7.48 -8.95
CA LEU A 301 -22.32 -6.99 -9.53
C LEU A 301 -23.10 -8.11 -10.25
N ASN A 302 -22.45 -8.91 -11.07
CA ASN A 302 -23.11 -9.84 -11.98
C ASN A 302 -23.30 -11.25 -11.38
N GLU A 303 -22.42 -11.69 -10.47
CA GLU A 303 -22.53 -13.03 -9.88
C GLU A 303 -23.12 -13.00 -8.47
N HIS A 304 -22.85 -11.95 -7.70
CA HIS A 304 -23.29 -11.84 -6.30
C HIS A 304 -24.46 -10.86 -6.10
N GLY A 305 -24.89 -10.14 -7.14
CA GLY A 305 -26.06 -9.27 -7.09
C GLY A 305 -25.89 -8.07 -6.14
N VAL A 306 -24.66 -7.62 -5.94
CA VAL A 306 -24.33 -6.47 -5.09
C VAL A 306 -24.98 -5.21 -5.63
N GLN A 307 -25.58 -4.43 -4.75
CA GLN A 307 -26.23 -3.18 -5.11
C GLN A 307 -25.26 -2.00 -4.95
N LEU A 308 -24.65 -1.61 -6.08
CA LEU A 308 -23.78 -0.44 -6.11
C LEU A 308 -24.60 0.84 -5.91
N ARG A 309 -24.09 1.72 -5.05
CA ARG A 309 -24.69 3.00 -4.67
C ARG A 309 -23.64 4.11 -4.63
N SER A 310 -24.11 5.33 -4.66
CA SER A 310 -23.29 6.53 -4.40
C SER A 310 -23.98 7.41 -3.36
N PHE A 311 -23.20 8.12 -2.58
CA PHE A 311 -23.73 9.17 -1.72
C PHE A 311 -24.30 10.32 -2.56
N THR A 312 -25.34 10.99 -2.07
CA THR A 312 -25.94 12.14 -2.76
C THR A 312 -25.02 13.37 -2.74
N ASP A 313 -25.25 14.32 -3.63
CA ASP A 313 -24.48 15.58 -3.66
C ASP A 313 -24.57 16.36 -2.35
N GLU A 314 -25.73 16.30 -1.67
CA GLU A 314 -25.92 16.91 -0.34
C GLU A 314 -25.02 16.23 0.70
N MET A 315 -24.96 14.87 0.68
CA MET A 315 -24.10 14.10 1.57
C MET A 315 -22.63 14.41 1.28
N TRP A 316 -22.23 14.44 0.01
CA TRP A 316 -20.88 14.81 -0.40
C TRP A 316 -20.47 16.20 0.08
N SER A 317 -21.37 17.18 -0.04
CA SER A 317 -21.10 18.54 0.41
C SER A 317 -20.86 18.56 1.92
N ARG A 318 -21.72 17.90 2.71
CA ARG A 318 -21.57 17.87 4.17
C ARG A 318 -20.36 17.06 4.63
N ILE A 319 -20.11 15.89 4.00
CA ILE A 319 -18.91 15.10 4.26
C ILE A 319 -17.66 15.92 3.95
N GLY A 320 -17.68 16.72 2.87
CA GLY A 320 -16.58 17.58 2.49
C GLY A 320 -16.25 18.64 3.55
N GLU A 321 -17.25 19.38 4.02
CA GLU A 321 -17.10 20.37 5.09
C GLU A 321 -16.50 19.75 6.37
N ILE A 322 -17.07 18.64 6.81
CA ILE A 322 -16.60 17.93 8.00
C ILE A 322 -15.17 17.40 7.80
N SER A 323 -14.89 16.86 6.63
CA SER A 323 -13.55 16.32 6.31
C SER A 323 -12.47 17.40 6.38
N GLU A 324 -12.72 18.57 5.81
CA GLU A 324 -11.78 19.70 5.89
C GLU A 324 -11.55 20.14 7.34
N GLN A 325 -12.61 20.22 8.15
CA GLN A 325 -12.50 20.55 9.57
C GLN A 325 -11.69 19.50 10.34
N VAL A 326 -12.02 18.22 10.18
CA VAL A 326 -11.33 17.10 10.86
C VAL A 326 -9.84 17.05 10.50
N VAL A 327 -9.51 17.22 9.21
CA VAL A 327 -8.11 17.21 8.74
C VAL A 327 -7.34 18.42 9.27
N SER A 328 -7.97 19.61 9.27
CA SER A 328 -7.39 20.84 9.81
C SER A 328 -7.15 20.75 11.32
N ASP A 329 -8.13 20.28 12.08
CA ASP A 329 -8.01 20.12 13.54
C ASP A 329 -6.92 19.11 13.89
N THR A 330 -6.84 18.01 13.15
CA THR A 330 -5.76 17.03 13.27
C THR A 330 -4.41 17.68 12.99
N GLY A 331 -4.30 18.47 11.93
CA GLY A 331 -3.09 19.20 11.55
C GLY A 331 -2.61 20.19 12.61
N ASN A 332 -3.49 20.66 13.49
CA ASN A 332 -3.19 21.60 14.55
C ASN A 332 -2.91 20.94 15.93
N ALA A 333 -2.86 19.63 16.01
CA ALA A 333 -2.72 18.90 17.28
C ALA A 333 -1.39 19.18 18.00
N ASP A 334 -0.27 19.26 17.28
CA ASP A 334 1.05 19.53 17.80
C ASP A 334 1.98 20.13 16.71
N ALA A 335 3.20 20.52 17.09
CA ALA A 335 4.13 21.20 16.19
C ALA A 335 4.60 20.31 15.03
N MET A 336 4.85 19.01 15.28
CA MET A 336 5.29 18.08 14.24
C MET A 336 4.13 17.78 13.27
N THR A 337 2.96 17.50 13.79
CA THR A 337 1.75 17.27 13.01
C THR A 337 1.41 18.48 12.13
N ARG A 338 1.57 19.70 12.64
CA ARG A 338 1.37 20.93 11.88
C ARG A 338 2.31 21.04 10.69
N ARG A 339 3.59 20.76 10.86
CA ARG A 339 4.57 20.80 9.76
C ARG A 339 4.23 19.79 8.66
N VAL A 340 3.84 18.56 9.06
CA VAL A 340 3.39 17.53 8.12
C VAL A 340 2.14 17.99 7.38
N TYR A 341 1.14 18.49 8.10
CA TYR A 341 -0.11 19.00 7.53
C TYR A 341 0.12 20.13 6.53
N GLU A 342 0.90 21.15 6.89
CA GLU A 342 1.17 22.31 6.01
C GLU A 342 1.87 21.88 4.71
N SER A 343 2.85 20.98 4.81
CA SER A 343 3.53 20.40 3.66
C SER A 343 2.57 19.59 2.79
N TYR A 344 1.78 18.70 3.41
CA TYR A 344 0.79 17.87 2.73
C TYR A 344 -0.25 18.72 1.98
N ILE A 345 -0.87 19.70 2.64
CA ILE A 345 -1.91 20.53 2.02
C ILE A 345 -1.34 21.40 0.88
N THR A 346 -0.12 21.91 1.05
CA THR A 346 0.55 22.67 -0.01
C THR A 346 0.74 21.82 -1.26
N ALA A 347 1.29 20.61 -1.10
CA ALA A 347 1.51 19.69 -2.19
C ALA A 347 0.20 19.21 -2.83
N ARG A 348 -0.81 18.85 -2.00
CA ARG A 348 -2.16 18.49 -2.48
C ARG A 348 -2.75 19.56 -3.38
N ASN A 349 -2.74 20.82 -2.94
CA ASN A 349 -3.33 21.93 -3.69
C ASN A 349 -2.60 22.18 -5.01
N GLN A 350 -1.26 22.07 -5.03
CA GLN A 350 -0.48 22.20 -6.26
C GLN A 350 -0.82 21.11 -7.26
N MET A 351 -0.86 19.84 -6.83
CA MET A 351 -1.15 18.69 -7.70
C MET A 351 -2.62 18.67 -8.15
N GLN A 352 -3.56 19.08 -7.29
CA GLN A 352 -4.95 19.25 -7.67
C GLN A 352 -5.14 20.28 -8.80
N ASN A 353 -4.38 21.38 -8.80
CA ASN A 353 -4.41 22.36 -9.90
C ASN A 353 -3.97 21.75 -11.22
N TRP A 354 -2.96 20.88 -11.20
CA TRP A 354 -2.55 20.10 -12.36
C TRP A 354 -3.64 19.09 -12.79
N GLY A 355 -4.17 18.33 -11.85
CA GLY A 355 -5.22 17.33 -12.11
C GLY A 355 -6.46 17.91 -12.80
N ARG A 356 -6.87 19.13 -12.41
CA ARG A 356 -8.02 19.84 -12.99
C ARG A 356 -7.90 20.15 -14.49
N ILE A 357 -6.70 20.25 -15.03
CA ILE A 357 -6.44 20.54 -16.45
C ILE A 357 -5.88 19.34 -17.22
N SER A 358 -5.58 18.26 -16.54
CA SER A 358 -4.96 17.04 -17.12
C SER A 358 -5.87 15.82 -17.02
N GLU A 359 -5.66 14.96 -16.02
CA GLU A 359 -6.29 13.65 -15.94
C GLU A 359 -7.81 13.70 -15.75
N MET A 360 -8.30 14.57 -14.86
CA MET A 360 -9.74 14.66 -14.57
C MET A 360 -10.59 14.96 -15.82
N PRO A 361 -10.34 16.03 -16.59
CA PRO A 361 -11.10 16.30 -17.80
C PRO A 361 -10.87 15.25 -18.90
N TYR A 362 -9.64 14.70 -19.01
CA TYR A 362 -9.37 13.62 -19.95
C TYR A 362 -10.24 12.39 -19.66
N MET A 363 -10.27 11.92 -18.42
CA MET A 363 -11.09 10.77 -18.03
C MET A 363 -12.58 11.02 -18.27
N ALA A 364 -13.10 12.21 -17.90
CA ALA A 364 -14.49 12.57 -18.12
C ALA A 364 -14.85 12.63 -19.62
N HIS A 365 -13.97 13.17 -20.46
CA HIS A 365 -14.17 13.20 -21.91
C HIS A 365 -14.11 11.83 -22.54
N ARG A 366 -13.12 10.99 -22.13
CA ARG A 366 -12.99 9.61 -22.59
C ARG A 366 -14.27 8.80 -22.30
N ASP A 367 -14.75 8.87 -21.05
CA ASP A 367 -15.94 8.15 -20.63
C ASP A 367 -17.16 8.57 -21.45
N ARG A 368 -17.38 9.89 -21.59
CA ARG A 368 -18.47 10.43 -22.38
C ARG A 368 -18.43 10.02 -23.86
N VAL A 369 -17.24 9.97 -24.47
CA VAL A 369 -17.11 9.65 -25.89
C VAL A 369 -17.24 8.16 -26.16
N LEU A 370 -16.77 7.30 -25.24
CA LEU A 370 -16.80 5.84 -25.44
C LEU A 370 -18.10 5.18 -24.98
N ARG A 371 -18.85 5.79 -24.07
CA ARG A 371 -20.14 5.26 -23.58
C ARG A 371 -21.37 5.95 -24.17
N GLY A 372 -21.19 7.05 -24.89
CA GLY A 372 -22.26 7.80 -25.59
C GLY A 372 -22.58 7.13 -26.89
#